data_36de7560063deb17693d13912ac09a95
#
_entry.id   36de7560063deb17693d13912ac09a95
#
_cell.length_a   1.000
_cell.length_b   1.000
_cell.length_c   1.000
_cell.angle_alpha   90.00
_cell.angle_beta   90.00
_cell.angle_gamma   90.00
#
_symmetry.space_group_name_H-M   'P 1'
#
loop_
_entity.id
_entity.type
_entity.pdbx_description
1 polymer ?
#
loop_
_entity_poly.entity_id
_entity_poly.type
_entity_poly.pdbx_seq_one_letter_code
_entity_poly.pdbx_strand_id
1 'polypeptide(L)'
;MKTLTILVAEDDLLTRMTLERSVVQWGYQLLSASDGVTTRELLRTHKIDVCLLGWNLPKLSGIEICRWLRTRSTSQAPYVVLITGNEQPSDIQTGYEAGANDYVTRPCDLKYLRRRIATVAEKVNRQELRLEKTEAASSEPRSVAGLSPLDIYLSDLRLMRRKT
;
A
#
# COMPACT_ATOMS: atom_id res chain seq x y z
N MET A 1 0.55 6.73 14.72
CA MET A 1 0.25 6.85 13.27
C MET A 1 1.37 6.20 12.49
N LYS A 2 1.03 5.33 11.60
CA LYS A 2 2.01 4.66 10.75
C LYS A 2 2.52 5.60 9.66
N THR A 3 3.84 5.65 9.48
CA THR A 3 4.46 6.35 8.35
C THR A 3 4.32 5.49 7.09
N LEU A 4 3.76 6.05 6.00
CA LEU A 4 3.65 5.36 4.73
C LEU A 4 5.02 5.07 4.12
N THR A 5 5.13 3.94 3.45
CA THR A 5 6.25 3.61 2.55
C THR A 5 5.87 3.92 1.11
N ILE A 6 6.60 4.83 0.49
CA ILE A 6 6.39 5.26 -0.90
C ILE A 6 7.54 4.77 -1.77
N LEU A 7 7.20 4.08 -2.85
CA LEU A 7 8.15 3.71 -3.90
C LEU A 7 8.09 4.76 -5.01
N VAL A 8 9.24 5.33 -5.34
CA VAL A 8 9.45 6.17 -6.53
C VAL A 8 10.16 5.32 -7.59
N ALA A 9 9.48 5.05 -8.68
CA ALA A 9 9.99 4.29 -9.83
C ALA A 9 9.96 5.18 -11.06
N GLU A 10 11.11 5.74 -11.44
CA GLU A 10 11.25 6.70 -12.54
C GLU A 10 12.64 6.60 -13.16
N ASP A 11 12.73 6.54 -14.46
CA ASP A 11 14.00 6.43 -15.18
C ASP A 11 14.67 7.80 -15.38
N ASP A 12 13.88 8.87 -15.58
CA ASP A 12 14.42 10.22 -15.68
C ASP A 12 15.01 10.68 -14.34
N LEU A 13 16.32 10.96 -14.35
CA LEU A 13 17.05 11.28 -13.13
C LEU A 13 16.51 12.51 -12.41
N LEU A 14 16.20 13.58 -13.16
CA LEU A 14 15.73 14.85 -12.56
C LEU A 14 14.34 14.68 -11.94
N THR A 15 13.44 14.06 -12.65
CA THR A 15 12.09 13.74 -12.15
C THR A 15 12.18 12.84 -10.91
N ARG A 16 12.99 11.77 -10.96
CA ARG A 16 13.19 10.87 -9.83
C ARG A 16 13.72 11.60 -8.60
N MET A 17 14.80 12.36 -8.73
CA MET A 17 15.37 13.13 -7.61
C MET A 17 14.39 14.13 -7.03
N THR A 18 13.60 14.78 -7.85
CA THR A 18 12.56 15.75 -7.40
C THR A 18 11.50 15.04 -6.57
N LEU A 19 11.01 13.89 -7.02
CA LEU A 19 10.02 13.09 -6.31
C LEU A 19 10.59 12.50 -5.00
N GLU A 20 11.79 11.94 -5.05
CA GLU A 20 12.48 11.40 -3.87
C GLU A 20 12.63 12.45 -2.77
N ARG A 21 13.15 13.63 -3.13
CA ARG A 21 13.28 14.75 -2.18
C ARG A 21 11.94 15.16 -1.59
N SER A 22 10.92 15.24 -2.43
CA SER A 22 9.57 15.63 -2.00
C SER A 22 8.98 14.62 -1.02
N VAL A 23 9.08 13.33 -1.30
CA VAL A 23 8.61 12.24 -0.44
C VAL A 23 9.26 12.31 0.95
N VAL A 24 10.58 12.50 1.00
CA VAL A 24 11.33 12.65 2.26
C VAL A 24 10.91 13.91 3.02
N GLN A 25 10.78 15.04 2.32
CA GLN A 25 10.34 16.31 2.94
C GLN A 25 8.91 16.24 3.49
N TRP A 26 8.06 15.42 2.90
CA TRP A 26 6.69 15.20 3.40
C TRP A 26 6.64 14.23 4.59
N GLY A 27 7.76 13.64 4.99
CA GLY A 27 7.88 12.80 6.17
C GLY A 27 7.54 11.33 5.93
N TYR A 28 7.58 10.86 4.69
CA TYR A 28 7.32 9.46 4.33
C TYR A 28 8.61 8.65 4.17
N GLN A 29 8.50 7.34 4.32
CA GLN A 29 9.60 6.43 4.01
C GLN A 29 9.73 6.28 2.49
N LEU A 30 10.96 6.28 1.98
CA LEU A 30 11.28 6.23 0.56
C LEU A 30 11.94 4.91 0.19
N LEU A 31 11.43 4.29 -0.88
CA LEU A 31 12.15 3.33 -1.70
C LEU A 31 12.25 3.89 -3.12
N SER A 32 13.31 3.54 -3.85
CA SER A 32 13.55 4.08 -5.18
C SER A 32 14.04 3.02 -6.15
N ALA A 33 13.61 3.14 -7.41
CA ALA A 33 14.04 2.31 -8.52
C ALA A 33 14.10 3.14 -9.81
N SER A 34 14.97 2.75 -10.73
CA SER A 34 15.13 3.39 -12.04
C SER A 34 14.73 2.50 -13.23
N ASP A 35 14.29 1.28 -12.96
CA ASP A 35 13.81 0.33 -13.97
C ASP A 35 12.65 -0.54 -13.45
N GLY A 36 11.91 -1.13 -14.37
CA GLY A 36 10.70 -1.88 -14.02
C GLY A 36 10.97 -3.22 -13.33
N VAL A 37 12.10 -3.87 -13.59
CA VAL A 37 12.43 -5.15 -12.93
C VAL A 37 12.76 -4.93 -11.46
N THR A 38 13.57 -3.92 -11.14
CA THR A 38 13.86 -3.51 -9.76
C THR A 38 12.59 -3.05 -9.05
N THR A 39 11.75 -2.29 -9.73
CA THR A 39 10.43 -1.85 -9.20
C THR A 39 9.57 -3.04 -8.81
N ARG A 40 9.40 -4.02 -9.70
CA ARG A 40 8.62 -5.23 -9.45
C ARG A 40 9.18 -6.03 -8.26
N GLU A 41 10.50 -6.13 -8.15
CA GLU A 41 11.15 -6.84 -7.03
C GLU A 41 10.88 -6.14 -5.69
N LEU A 42 10.98 -4.81 -5.64
CA LEU A 42 10.64 -4.04 -4.45
C LEU A 42 9.15 -4.20 -4.06
N LEU A 43 8.25 -4.16 -5.04
CA LEU A 43 6.81 -4.39 -4.83
C LEU A 43 6.51 -5.82 -4.33
N ARG A 44 7.34 -6.79 -4.69
CA ARG A 44 7.21 -8.18 -4.26
C ARG A 44 7.70 -8.41 -2.82
N THR A 45 8.77 -7.72 -2.41
CA THR A 45 9.52 -7.99 -1.18
C THR A 45 9.23 -7.01 -0.05
N HIS A 46 8.64 -5.86 -0.35
CA HIS A 46 8.34 -4.82 0.65
C HIS A 46 6.85 -4.49 0.67
N LYS A 47 6.36 -4.10 1.85
CA LYS A 47 5.03 -3.51 1.97
C LYS A 47 5.11 -2.06 1.54
N ILE A 48 4.54 -1.75 0.38
CA ILE A 48 4.50 -0.42 -0.22
C ILE A 48 3.07 0.08 -0.18
N ASP A 49 2.87 1.28 0.36
CA ASP A 49 1.54 1.89 0.49
C ASP A 49 1.19 2.73 -0.75
N VAL A 50 2.18 3.43 -1.33
CA VAL A 50 2.02 4.23 -2.55
C VAL A 50 3.16 3.95 -3.51
N CYS A 51 2.85 3.81 -4.79
CA CYS A 51 3.84 3.69 -5.87
C CYS A 51 3.67 4.85 -6.86
N LEU A 52 4.68 5.72 -6.93
CA LEU A 52 4.81 6.73 -7.97
C LEU A 52 5.57 6.08 -9.13
N LEU A 53 4.87 5.76 -10.21
CA LEU A 53 5.30 4.81 -11.22
C LEU A 53 5.43 5.47 -12.59
N GLY A 54 6.66 5.60 -13.09
CA GLY A 54 6.92 6.05 -14.45
C GLY A 54 6.31 5.10 -15.49
N TRP A 55 5.68 5.68 -16.52
CA TRP A 55 5.09 4.89 -17.59
C TRP A 55 6.14 4.11 -18.40
N ASN A 56 7.18 4.82 -18.84
CA ASN A 56 8.20 4.29 -19.74
C ASN A 56 9.46 3.84 -18.98
N LEU A 57 9.32 2.93 -18.03
CA LEU A 57 10.48 2.37 -17.36
C LEU A 57 11.23 1.39 -18.27
N PRO A 58 12.58 1.35 -18.21
CA PRO A 58 13.36 0.32 -18.88
C PRO A 58 13.04 -1.09 -18.38
N LYS A 59 13.24 -2.08 -19.22
CA LYS A 59 13.09 -3.54 -18.95
C LYS A 59 11.63 -3.98 -18.75
N LEU A 60 10.83 -3.25 -18.02
CA LEU A 60 9.42 -3.54 -17.75
C LEU A 60 8.68 -2.21 -17.56
N SER A 61 7.69 -1.93 -18.41
CA SER A 61 6.95 -0.65 -18.38
C SER A 61 6.06 -0.52 -17.16
N GLY A 62 5.73 0.73 -16.78
CA GLY A 62 4.81 1.00 -15.69
C GLY A 62 3.43 0.39 -15.90
N ILE A 63 2.95 0.33 -17.15
CA ILE A 63 1.67 -0.31 -17.51
C ILE A 63 1.70 -1.83 -17.25
N GLU A 64 2.79 -2.50 -17.62
CA GLU A 64 2.96 -3.93 -17.34
C GLU A 64 3.00 -4.21 -15.84
N ILE A 65 3.65 -3.33 -15.06
CA ILE A 65 3.69 -3.41 -13.60
C ILE A 65 2.28 -3.22 -13.01
N CYS A 66 1.51 -2.24 -13.49
CA CYS A 66 0.12 -2.05 -13.07
C CYS A 66 -0.72 -3.31 -13.29
N ARG A 67 -0.67 -3.88 -14.50
CA ARG A 67 -1.38 -5.11 -14.83
C ARG A 67 -0.97 -6.27 -13.93
N TRP A 68 0.34 -6.44 -13.74
CA TRP A 68 0.86 -7.48 -12.83
C TRP A 68 0.36 -7.30 -11.39
N LEU A 69 0.34 -6.08 -10.85
CA LEU A 69 -0.19 -5.80 -9.52
C LEU A 69 -1.67 -6.21 -9.38
N ARG A 70 -2.48 -6.05 -10.44
CA ARG A 70 -3.90 -6.41 -10.42
C ARG A 70 -4.14 -7.92 -10.51
N THR A 71 -3.20 -8.69 -11.01
CA THR A 71 -3.29 -10.17 -10.99
C THR A 71 -3.01 -10.76 -9.60
N ARG A 72 -2.41 -9.98 -8.71
CA ARG A 72 -2.13 -10.40 -7.33
C ARG A 72 -3.33 -10.10 -6.46
N SER A 73 -4.05 -11.14 -6.04
CA SER A 73 -5.14 -11.05 -5.07
C SER A 73 -4.61 -10.72 -3.67
N THR A 74 -4.15 -9.50 -3.47
CA THR A 74 -3.78 -9.02 -2.13
C THR A 74 -4.69 -7.88 -1.73
N SER A 75 -5.27 -7.96 -0.55
CA SER A 75 -6.04 -6.88 0.08
C SER A 75 -5.19 -5.63 0.36
N GLN A 76 -3.91 -5.66 0.04
CA GLN A 76 -2.90 -4.63 0.34
C GLN A 76 -2.15 -4.16 -0.92
N ALA A 77 -2.83 -4.09 -2.05
CA ALA A 77 -2.23 -3.48 -3.24
C ALA A 77 -1.91 -2.00 -2.99
N PRO A 78 -0.74 -1.50 -3.42
CA PRO A 78 -0.38 -0.10 -3.27
C PRO A 78 -1.32 0.81 -4.06
N TYR A 79 -1.47 2.04 -3.60
CA TYR A 79 -2.06 3.10 -4.41
C TYR A 79 -1.06 3.50 -5.49
N VAL A 80 -1.42 3.31 -6.75
CA VAL A 80 -0.53 3.56 -7.90
C VAL A 80 -0.88 4.88 -8.56
N VAL A 81 0.11 5.76 -8.65
CA VAL A 81 0.07 6.99 -9.44
C VAL A 81 1.01 6.83 -10.64
N LEU A 82 0.46 6.77 -11.85
CA LEU A 82 1.27 6.78 -13.07
C LEU A 82 1.81 8.17 -13.36
N ILE A 83 3.12 8.24 -13.66
CA ILE A 83 3.82 9.46 -14.02
C ILE A 83 4.30 9.34 -15.47
N THR A 84 3.94 10.31 -16.31
CA THR A 84 4.20 10.23 -17.74
C THR A 84 4.30 11.62 -18.38
N GLY A 85 4.96 11.69 -19.53
CA GLY A 85 4.92 12.86 -20.41
C GLY A 85 3.74 12.86 -21.40
N ASN A 86 2.92 11.80 -21.40
CA ASN A 86 1.81 11.65 -22.35
C ASN A 86 0.52 12.24 -21.78
N GLU A 87 -0.16 13.08 -22.57
CA GLU A 87 -1.39 13.75 -22.18
C GLU A 87 -2.59 13.35 -23.06
N GLN A 88 -2.40 12.38 -23.95
CA GLN A 88 -3.48 11.93 -24.83
C GLN A 88 -4.58 11.23 -24.01
N PRO A 89 -5.86 11.51 -24.28
CA PRO A 89 -6.98 10.86 -23.57
C PRO A 89 -6.93 9.34 -23.63
N SER A 90 -6.47 8.77 -24.76
CA SER A 90 -6.29 7.32 -24.92
C SER A 90 -5.24 6.74 -23.97
N ASP A 91 -4.18 7.47 -23.68
CA ASP A 91 -3.12 7.02 -22.77
C ASP A 91 -3.61 7.06 -21.32
N ILE A 92 -4.33 8.12 -20.95
CA ILE A 92 -4.96 8.24 -19.63
C ILE A 92 -5.92 7.07 -19.40
N GLN A 93 -6.77 6.77 -20.36
CA GLN A 93 -7.69 5.63 -20.29
C GLN A 93 -6.93 4.31 -20.13
N THR A 94 -5.90 4.07 -20.94
CA THR A 94 -5.04 2.88 -20.86
C THR A 94 -4.42 2.72 -19.47
N GLY A 95 -3.97 3.81 -18.85
CA GLY A 95 -3.41 3.82 -17.50
C GLY A 95 -4.42 3.35 -16.44
N TYR A 96 -5.63 3.88 -16.47
CA TYR A 96 -6.69 3.47 -15.55
C TYR A 96 -7.17 2.04 -15.80
N GLU A 97 -7.31 1.63 -17.05
CA GLU A 97 -7.67 0.24 -17.41
C GLU A 97 -6.60 -0.76 -16.97
N ALA A 98 -5.32 -0.38 -17.01
CA ALA A 98 -4.24 -1.19 -16.46
C ALA A 98 -4.28 -1.34 -14.94
N GLY A 99 -5.05 -0.49 -14.26
CA GLY A 99 -5.28 -0.55 -12.83
C GLY A 99 -4.61 0.55 -12.00
N ALA A 100 -4.12 1.63 -12.62
CA ALA A 100 -3.65 2.80 -11.90
C ALA A 100 -4.82 3.46 -11.14
N ASN A 101 -4.51 4.02 -9.98
CA ASN A 101 -5.47 4.76 -9.15
C ASN A 101 -5.50 6.25 -9.52
N ASP A 102 -4.40 6.75 -10.06
CA ASP A 102 -4.27 8.15 -10.44
C ASP A 102 -3.24 8.31 -11.56
N TYR A 103 -3.19 9.50 -12.13
CA TYR A 103 -2.36 9.82 -13.28
C TYR A 103 -1.84 11.27 -13.16
N VAL A 104 -0.54 11.45 -13.31
CA VAL A 104 0.12 12.77 -13.24
C VAL A 104 1.04 12.94 -14.43
N THR A 105 0.89 14.07 -15.12
CA THR A 105 1.77 14.43 -16.24
C THR A 105 3.01 15.18 -15.78
N ARG A 106 4.12 15.01 -16.51
CA ARG A 106 5.34 15.79 -16.27
C ARG A 106 5.26 17.17 -16.96
N PRO A 107 5.72 18.25 -16.31
CA PRO A 107 6.30 18.33 -14.95
C PRO A 107 5.25 18.09 -13.86
N CYS A 108 5.59 17.30 -12.86
CA CYS A 108 4.64 16.87 -11.81
C CYS A 108 4.18 18.06 -10.96
N ASP A 109 2.86 18.19 -10.80
CA ASP A 109 2.29 19.10 -9.80
C ASP A 109 2.48 18.47 -8.39
N LEU A 110 3.53 18.93 -7.69
CA LEU A 110 3.90 18.43 -6.38
C LEU A 110 2.85 18.75 -5.31
N LYS A 111 2.10 19.85 -5.44
CA LYS A 111 1.02 20.20 -4.51
C LYS A 111 -0.16 19.24 -4.65
N TYR A 112 -0.53 18.92 -5.88
CA TYR A 112 -1.54 17.92 -6.18
C TYR A 112 -1.13 16.56 -5.63
N LEU A 113 0.09 16.12 -5.95
CA LEU A 113 0.62 14.83 -5.53
C LEU A 113 0.67 14.69 -4.01
N ARG A 114 1.12 15.72 -3.30
CA ARG A 114 1.15 15.76 -1.84
C ARG A 114 -0.24 15.57 -1.23
N ARG A 115 -1.26 16.26 -1.78
CA ARG A 115 -2.64 16.14 -1.30
C ARG A 115 -3.19 14.73 -1.53
N ARG A 116 -2.91 14.12 -2.68
CA ARG A 116 -3.35 12.75 -2.98
C ARG A 116 -2.72 11.74 -2.03
N ILE A 117 -1.42 11.84 -1.79
CA ILE A 117 -0.72 10.97 -0.85
C ILE A 117 -1.25 11.16 0.59
N ALA A 118 -1.51 12.39 1.02
CA ALA A 118 -2.09 12.66 2.33
C ALA A 118 -3.47 12.01 2.51
N THR A 119 -4.32 12.05 1.48
CA THR A 119 -5.62 11.36 1.48
C THR A 119 -5.46 9.84 1.62
N VAL A 120 -4.46 9.25 0.95
CA VAL A 120 -4.14 7.82 1.10
C VAL A 120 -3.66 7.51 2.51
N ALA A 121 -2.79 8.36 3.08
CA ALA A 121 -2.30 8.22 4.43
C ALA A 121 -3.42 8.21 5.48
N GLU A 122 -4.40 9.09 5.34
CA GLU A 122 -5.58 9.12 6.21
C GLU A 122 -6.40 7.83 6.13
N LYS A 123 -6.59 7.29 4.92
CA LYS A 123 -7.33 6.03 4.71
C LYS A 123 -6.61 4.85 5.35
N VAL A 124 -5.31 4.73 5.14
CA VAL A 124 -4.48 3.66 5.71
C VAL A 124 -4.53 3.71 7.23
N ASN A 125 -4.32 4.88 7.83
CA ASN A 125 -4.36 5.06 9.29
C ASN A 125 -5.74 4.74 9.89
N ARG A 126 -6.84 5.12 9.23
CA ARG A 126 -8.20 4.76 9.68
C ARG A 126 -8.45 3.25 9.62
N GLN A 127 -7.91 2.57 8.65
CA GLN A 127 -8.06 1.14 8.46
C GLN A 127 -7.30 0.36 9.54
N GLU A 128 -6.09 0.79 9.88
CA GLU A 128 -5.30 0.22 10.98
C GLU A 128 -6.00 0.41 12.34
N LEU A 129 -6.49 1.60 12.65
CA LEU A 129 -7.25 1.87 13.88
C LEU A 129 -8.51 1.00 14.03
N ARG A 130 -9.16 0.65 12.90
CA ARG A 130 -10.31 -0.28 12.93
C ARG A 130 -9.88 -1.71 13.22
N LEU A 131 -8.78 -2.16 12.65
CA LEU A 131 -8.23 -3.50 12.88
C LEU A 131 -7.79 -3.66 14.34
N GLU A 132 -7.05 -2.69 14.89
CA GLU A 132 -6.64 -2.69 16.31
C GLU A 132 -7.84 -2.75 17.27
N LYS A 133 -8.90 -1.98 16.98
CA LYS A 133 -10.13 -2.03 17.78
C LYS A 133 -10.85 -3.37 17.70
N THR A 134 -10.84 -4.01 16.54
CA THR A 134 -11.46 -5.33 16.33
C THR A 134 -10.66 -6.41 17.04
N GLU A 135 -9.34 -6.36 17.00
CA GLU A 135 -8.45 -7.28 17.72
C GLU A 135 -8.57 -7.10 19.24
N ALA A 136 -8.59 -5.85 19.72
CA ALA A 136 -8.81 -5.54 21.14
C ALA A 136 -10.17 -6.06 21.62
N ALA A 137 -11.24 -5.89 20.84
CA ALA A 137 -12.57 -6.40 21.17
C ALA A 137 -12.65 -7.94 21.15
N SER A 138 -11.82 -8.60 20.34
CA SER A 138 -11.73 -10.07 20.27
C SER A 138 -10.85 -10.67 21.37
N SER A 139 -9.96 -9.88 21.96
CA SER A 139 -9.04 -10.25 23.04
C SER A 139 -9.59 -9.97 24.44
N GLU A 140 -10.76 -9.33 24.57
CA GLU A 140 -11.43 -9.24 25.86
C GLU A 140 -11.81 -10.67 26.34
N PRO A 141 -11.39 -11.08 27.55
CA PRO A 141 -11.84 -12.35 28.07
C PRO A 141 -13.37 -12.30 28.16
N ARG A 142 -14.03 -13.24 27.48
CA ARG A 142 -15.47 -13.41 27.61
C ARG A 142 -15.79 -13.36 29.09
N SER A 143 -16.51 -12.34 29.50
CA SER A 143 -16.99 -12.21 30.88
C SER A 143 -17.62 -13.53 31.28
N VAL A 144 -17.01 -14.22 32.22
CA VAL A 144 -17.57 -15.44 32.87
C VAL A 144 -18.76 -15.11 33.80
N ALA A 145 -19.32 -13.90 33.66
CA ALA A 145 -20.53 -13.51 34.36
C ALA A 145 -21.71 -14.35 33.85
N GLY A 146 -22.00 -15.42 34.55
CA GLY A 146 -23.13 -16.33 34.26
C GLY A 146 -22.78 -17.81 34.19
N LEU A 147 -21.50 -18.19 34.27
CA LEU A 147 -21.11 -19.59 34.39
C LEU A 147 -21.12 -20.04 35.86
N SER A 148 -21.76 -21.20 36.13
CA SER A 148 -21.70 -21.82 37.45
C SER A 148 -20.27 -22.31 37.73
N PRO A 149 -19.87 -22.49 39.00
CA PRO A 149 -18.58 -23.08 39.36
C PRO A 149 -18.36 -24.46 38.70
N LEU A 150 -19.44 -25.17 38.40
CA LEU A 150 -19.40 -26.47 37.71
C LEU A 150 -19.02 -26.33 36.22
N ASP A 151 -19.49 -25.27 35.54
CA ASP A 151 -19.18 -25.03 34.13
C ASP A 151 -17.71 -24.66 33.94
N ILE A 152 -17.12 -23.93 34.89
CA ILE A 152 -15.69 -23.59 34.93
C ILE A 152 -14.85 -24.86 35.10
N TYR A 153 -15.23 -25.73 36.06
CA TYR A 153 -14.55 -27.00 36.33
C TYR A 153 -14.58 -27.95 35.12
N LEU A 154 -15.72 -28.04 34.42
CA LEU A 154 -15.88 -28.90 33.24
C LEU A 154 -15.10 -28.37 32.03
N SER A 155 -14.88 -27.05 31.91
CA SER A 155 -14.05 -26.46 30.83
C SER A 155 -12.58 -26.79 31.03
N ASP A 156 -12.08 -26.78 32.27
CA ASP A 156 -10.69 -27.12 32.60
C ASP A 156 -10.38 -28.60 32.36
N LEU A 157 -11.32 -29.48 32.66
CA LEU A 157 -11.18 -30.92 32.38
C LEU A 157 -11.13 -31.23 30.87
N ARG A 158 -11.82 -30.46 30.01
CA ARG A 158 -11.74 -30.60 28.55
C ARG A 158 -10.40 -30.16 27.99
N LEU A 159 -9.78 -29.16 28.60
CA LEU A 159 -8.44 -28.68 28.17
C LEU A 159 -7.34 -29.69 28.56
N MET A 160 -7.46 -30.39 29.70
CA MET A 160 -6.49 -31.39 30.11
C MET A 160 -6.51 -32.66 29.25
N ARG A 161 -7.66 -33.06 28.70
CA ARG A 161 -7.80 -34.23 27.82
C ARG A 161 -7.25 -34.06 26.41
N ARG A 162 -6.87 -32.85 25.99
CA ARG A 162 -6.25 -32.58 24.67
C ARG A 162 -4.72 -32.61 24.67
N LYS A 163 -4.08 -32.92 25.81
CA LYS A 163 -2.61 -32.98 25.95
C LYS A 163 -2.04 -34.37 26.18
N THR A 164 -2.83 -35.41 25.92
CA THR A 164 -2.37 -36.81 25.90
C THR A 164 -2.56 -37.42 24.52
#